data_f0c6f6dfeec8924de92f1de6016b98a0
#
_entry.id   f0c6f6dfeec8924de92f1de6016b98a0
#
_cell.length_a   1.000
_cell.length_b   1.000
_cell.length_c   1.000
_cell.angle_alpha   90.00
_cell.angle_beta   90.00
_cell.angle_gamma   90.00
#
_symmetry.space_group_name_H-M   'P 1'
#
loop_
_entity.id
_entity.type
_entity.pdbx_description
1 polymer ?
#
loop_
_entity_poly.entity_id
_entity_poly.type
_entity_poly.pdbx_seq_one_letter_code
_entity_poly.pdbx_strand_id
1 'polypeptide(L)'
;MKYFYQQLFGFLSVVLVTIVACGILFYNVMSNNIYTQRSQQLQSYAKGIIASEMSYADIKKIGTALKEENVTIAIFDEQNNMTFPSKHPASENSLSEEELNHLKNGSAINLKEVQTDFSGDPVENLLTVYYPIIKEKQYKGYVALASPISRIQTEVRELRNSMFIAFGAAGIIGMLM
;
A
#
# COMPACT_ATOMS: atom_id res chain seq x y z
N MET A 1 42.35 -6.63 35.13
CA MET A 1 41.60 -7.36 34.10
C MET A 1 40.08 -7.32 34.29
N LYS A 2 39.54 -7.52 35.49
CA LYS A 2 38.09 -7.58 35.71
C LYS A 2 37.34 -6.28 35.31
N TYR A 3 37.86 -5.11 35.61
CA TYR A 3 37.30 -3.82 35.26
C TYR A 3 37.32 -3.54 33.76
N PHE A 4 38.33 -3.98 33.05
CA PHE A 4 38.42 -3.82 31.59
C PHE A 4 37.30 -4.59 30.88
N TYR A 5 37.06 -5.84 31.27
CA TYR A 5 35.98 -6.64 30.71
C TYR A 5 34.57 -6.07 31.03
N GLN A 6 34.38 -5.50 32.23
CA GLN A 6 33.14 -4.84 32.59
C GLN A 6 32.88 -3.59 31.73
N GLN A 7 33.87 -2.75 31.51
CA GLN A 7 33.75 -1.57 30.65
C GLN A 7 33.54 -1.96 29.20
N LEU A 8 34.28 -2.94 28.69
CA LEU A 8 34.10 -3.45 27.33
C LEU A 8 32.70 -4.01 27.12
N PHE A 9 32.17 -4.79 28.06
CA PHE A 9 30.85 -5.37 27.99
C PHE A 9 29.75 -4.30 28.05
N GLY A 10 29.93 -3.28 28.89
CA GLY A 10 29.02 -2.14 28.97
C GLY A 10 28.99 -1.35 27.66
N PHE A 11 30.16 -1.06 27.07
CA PHE A 11 30.22 -0.38 25.78
C PHE A 11 29.57 -1.20 24.66
N LEU A 12 29.84 -2.50 24.58
CA LEU A 12 29.27 -3.40 23.59
C LEU A 12 27.75 -3.48 23.71
N SER A 13 27.23 -3.49 24.94
CA SER A 13 25.77 -3.49 25.19
C SER A 13 25.12 -2.21 24.71
N VAL A 14 25.70 -1.05 24.94
CA VAL A 14 25.18 0.24 24.47
C VAL A 14 25.16 0.28 22.94
N VAL A 15 26.26 -0.14 22.30
CA VAL A 15 26.32 -0.20 20.82
C VAL A 15 25.26 -1.13 20.26
N LEU A 16 25.07 -2.31 20.85
CA LEU A 16 24.06 -3.28 20.40
C LEU A 16 22.64 -2.72 20.54
N VAL A 17 22.31 -2.10 21.66
CA VAL A 17 21.00 -1.47 21.90
C VAL A 17 20.75 -0.34 20.87
N THR A 18 21.78 0.47 20.60
CA THR A 18 21.68 1.56 19.62
C THR A 18 21.42 1.01 18.22
N ILE A 19 22.13 -0.04 17.79
CA ILE A 19 21.91 -0.68 16.48
C ILE A 19 20.49 -1.21 16.36
N VAL A 20 19.98 -1.91 17.39
CA VAL A 20 18.62 -2.45 17.41
C VAL A 20 17.58 -1.33 17.35
N ALA A 21 17.75 -0.27 18.14
CA ALA A 21 16.83 0.87 18.15
C ALA A 21 16.80 1.58 16.77
N CYS A 22 17.97 1.85 16.18
CA CYS A 22 18.07 2.42 14.83
C CYS A 22 17.43 1.51 13.78
N GLY A 23 17.64 0.19 13.89
CA GLY A 23 17.02 -0.79 12.99
C GLY A 23 15.49 -0.77 13.05
N ILE A 24 14.89 -0.70 14.23
CA ILE A 24 13.44 -0.62 14.41
C ILE A 24 12.89 0.69 13.82
N LEU A 25 13.53 1.83 14.11
CA LEU A 25 13.12 3.13 13.57
C LEU A 25 13.18 3.14 12.03
N PHE A 26 14.28 2.67 11.48
CA PHE A 26 14.45 2.60 10.03
C PHE A 26 13.41 1.69 9.37
N TYR A 27 13.14 0.51 9.96
CA TYR A 27 12.11 -0.40 9.49
C TYR A 27 10.72 0.26 9.44
N ASN A 28 10.33 0.98 10.51
CA ASN A 28 9.05 1.68 10.57
C ASN A 28 8.94 2.77 9.50
N VAL A 29 9.99 3.58 9.33
CA VAL A 29 10.01 4.64 8.31
C VAL A 29 9.93 4.06 6.90
N MET A 30 10.71 3.02 6.61
CA MET A 30 10.70 2.39 5.29
C MET A 30 9.39 1.66 4.99
N SER A 31 8.83 0.96 5.97
CA SER A 31 7.51 0.32 5.82
C SER A 31 6.45 1.35 5.46
N ASN A 32 6.38 2.47 6.19
CA ASN A 32 5.44 3.54 5.89
C ASN A 32 5.66 4.15 4.49
N ASN A 33 6.91 4.33 4.09
CA ASN A 33 7.24 4.84 2.75
C ASN A 33 6.76 3.91 1.64
N ILE A 34 6.93 2.60 1.78
CA ILE A 34 6.47 1.60 0.80
C ILE A 34 4.95 1.68 0.65
N TYR A 35 4.19 1.74 1.75
CA TYR A 35 2.74 1.91 1.70
C TYR A 35 2.33 3.22 1.02
N THR A 36 2.99 4.32 1.36
CA THR A 36 2.72 5.64 0.77
C THR A 36 3.00 5.65 -0.72
N GLN A 37 4.13 5.10 -1.15
CA GLN A 37 4.49 5.01 -2.57
C GLN A 37 3.49 4.15 -3.34
N ARG A 38 3.07 3.01 -2.80
CA ARG A 38 2.07 2.16 -3.45
C ARG A 38 0.73 2.87 -3.57
N SER A 39 0.28 3.54 -2.52
CA SER A 39 -0.93 4.35 -2.56
C SER A 39 -0.86 5.46 -3.62
N GLN A 40 0.27 6.18 -3.70
CA GLN A 40 0.48 7.21 -4.71
C GLN A 40 0.50 6.63 -6.14
N GLN A 41 1.09 5.45 -6.32
CA GLN A 41 1.08 4.75 -7.60
C GLN A 41 -0.35 4.40 -8.03
N LEU A 42 -1.16 3.84 -7.13
CA LEU A 42 -2.57 3.54 -7.41
C LEU A 42 -3.37 4.82 -7.73
N GLN A 43 -3.15 5.89 -6.98
CA GLN A 43 -3.77 7.19 -7.29
C GLN A 43 -3.36 7.70 -8.68
N SER A 44 -2.10 7.53 -9.07
CA SER A 44 -1.61 7.92 -10.39
C SER A 44 -2.30 7.13 -11.51
N TYR A 45 -2.50 5.82 -11.32
CA TYR A 45 -3.27 5.00 -12.25
C TYR A 45 -4.72 5.46 -12.34
N ALA A 46 -5.38 5.74 -11.22
CA ALA A 46 -6.74 6.26 -11.21
C ALA A 46 -6.86 7.59 -11.97
N LYS A 47 -5.93 8.53 -11.72
CA LYS A 47 -5.87 9.80 -12.45
C LYS A 47 -5.70 9.59 -13.96
N GLY A 48 -4.81 8.69 -14.36
CA GLY A 48 -4.58 8.37 -15.77
C GLY A 48 -5.83 7.83 -16.45
N ILE A 49 -6.57 6.92 -15.79
CA ILE A 49 -7.82 6.35 -16.30
C ILE A 49 -8.89 7.43 -16.47
N ILE A 50 -9.04 8.32 -15.49
CA ILE A 50 -10.04 9.40 -15.52
C ILE A 50 -9.70 10.43 -16.60
N ALA A 51 -8.42 10.83 -16.70
CA ALA A 51 -7.98 11.87 -17.63
C ALA A 51 -8.08 11.46 -19.10
N SER A 52 -7.98 10.17 -19.40
CA SER A 52 -7.99 9.66 -20.77
C SER A 52 -9.39 9.47 -21.36
N GLU A 53 -10.47 9.75 -20.61
CA GLU A 53 -11.88 9.57 -21.06
C GLU A 53 -12.12 8.24 -21.78
N MET A 54 -11.55 7.16 -21.27
CA MET A 54 -11.47 5.88 -21.93
C MET A 54 -12.84 5.24 -22.17
N SER A 55 -12.97 4.62 -23.34
CA SER A 55 -14.05 3.71 -23.65
C SER A 55 -14.03 2.49 -22.71
N TYR A 56 -15.18 1.84 -22.49
CA TYR A 56 -15.27 0.58 -21.75
C TYR A 56 -14.28 -0.48 -22.25
N ALA A 57 -14.06 -0.57 -23.55
CA ALA A 57 -13.09 -1.50 -24.17
C ALA A 57 -11.64 -1.18 -23.75
N ASP A 58 -11.30 0.09 -23.61
CA ASP A 58 -9.96 0.52 -23.21
C ASP A 58 -9.75 0.29 -21.71
N ILE A 59 -10.76 0.56 -20.88
CA ILE A 59 -10.74 0.25 -19.44
C ILE A 59 -10.55 -1.25 -19.22
N LYS A 60 -11.20 -2.10 -20.04
CA LYS A 60 -11.01 -3.55 -19.96
C LYS A 60 -9.58 -3.99 -20.28
N LYS A 61 -8.96 -3.39 -21.31
CA LYS A 61 -7.55 -3.67 -21.65
C LYS A 61 -6.59 -3.25 -20.52
N ILE A 62 -6.81 -2.06 -19.97
CA ILE A 62 -6.02 -1.55 -18.84
C ILE A 62 -6.24 -2.43 -17.61
N GLY A 63 -7.48 -2.83 -17.32
CA GLY A 63 -7.79 -3.75 -16.23
C GLY A 63 -7.05 -5.08 -16.36
N THR A 64 -6.89 -5.61 -17.61
CA THR A 64 -6.08 -6.81 -17.84
C THR A 64 -4.60 -6.56 -17.57
N ALA A 65 -4.04 -5.44 -18.03
CA ALA A 65 -2.65 -5.09 -17.76
C ALA A 65 -2.38 -4.85 -16.26
N LEU A 66 -3.29 -4.16 -15.57
CA LEU A 66 -3.20 -3.93 -14.13
C LEU A 66 -3.29 -5.24 -13.33
N LYS A 67 -4.06 -6.22 -13.82
CA LYS A 67 -4.16 -7.54 -13.19
C LYS A 67 -2.81 -8.28 -13.19
N GLU A 68 -1.97 -8.09 -14.21
CA GLU A 68 -0.60 -8.62 -14.24
C GLU A 68 0.27 -8.02 -13.11
N GLU A 69 -0.03 -6.79 -12.71
CA GLU A 69 0.60 -6.12 -11.57
C GLU A 69 -0.12 -6.41 -10.23
N ASN A 70 -1.08 -7.34 -10.20
CA ASN A 70 -1.95 -7.63 -9.06
C ASN A 70 -2.73 -6.38 -8.58
N VAL A 71 -3.19 -5.58 -9.51
CA VAL A 71 -4.09 -4.46 -9.24
C VAL A 71 -5.44 -4.75 -9.87
N THR A 72 -6.50 -4.70 -9.06
CA THR A 72 -7.87 -4.79 -9.54
C THR A 72 -8.49 -3.41 -9.62
N ILE A 73 -9.38 -3.23 -10.61
CA ILE A 73 -10.07 -1.97 -10.86
C ILE A 73 -11.59 -2.16 -10.80
N ALA A 74 -12.26 -1.23 -10.16
CA ALA A 74 -13.70 -1.07 -10.23
C ALA A 74 -14.08 0.40 -10.45
N ILE A 75 -15.18 0.66 -11.12
CA ILE A 75 -15.72 2.00 -11.36
C ILE A 75 -17.14 2.04 -10.86
N PHE A 76 -17.47 3.08 -10.13
CA PHE A 76 -18.76 3.33 -9.52
C PHE A 76 -19.35 4.65 -10.03
N ASP A 77 -20.67 4.67 -10.18
CA ASP A 77 -21.42 5.87 -10.56
C ASP A 77 -21.74 6.79 -9.36
N GLU A 78 -22.47 7.87 -9.61
CA GLU A 78 -22.91 8.84 -8.59
C GLU A 78 -23.79 8.21 -7.49
N GLN A 79 -24.48 7.12 -7.80
CA GLN A 79 -25.38 6.38 -6.94
C GLN A 79 -24.67 5.23 -6.20
N ASN A 80 -23.34 5.13 -6.31
CA ASN A 80 -22.54 4.05 -5.74
C ASN A 80 -22.83 2.67 -6.34
N ASN A 81 -23.35 2.60 -7.57
CA ASN A 81 -23.48 1.35 -8.28
C ASN A 81 -22.23 1.05 -9.09
N MET A 82 -21.78 -0.21 -9.04
CA MET A 82 -20.62 -0.65 -9.81
C MET A 82 -20.97 -0.69 -11.31
N THR A 83 -20.28 0.10 -12.11
CA THR A 83 -20.43 0.16 -13.56
C THR A 83 -19.39 -0.68 -14.29
N PHE A 84 -18.26 -0.97 -13.63
CA PHE A 84 -17.20 -1.83 -14.13
C PHE A 84 -16.54 -2.58 -12.97
N PRO A 85 -16.24 -3.90 -13.09
CA PRO A 85 -16.68 -4.83 -14.14
C PRO A 85 -18.19 -5.12 -14.08
N SER A 86 -18.81 -5.30 -15.23
CA SER A 86 -20.28 -5.41 -15.37
C SER A 86 -20.91 -6.71 -14.83
N LYS A 87 -20.15 -7.62 -14.24
CA LYS A 87 -20.60 -8.98 -13.88
C LYS A 87 -20.32 -9.40 -12.44
N HIS A 88 -20.07 -8.49 -11.52
CA HIS A 88 -19.92 -8.90 -10.12
C HIS A 88 -21.17 -8.62 -9.31
N PRO A 89 -21.58 -9.60 -8.45
CA PRO A 89 -22.51 -9.28 -7.38
C PRO A 89 -21.89 -8.12 -6.61
N ALA A 90 -22.71 -7.14 -6.31
CA ALA A 90 -22.32 -6.02 -5.48
C ALA A 90 -21.63 -6.60 -4.22
N SER A 91 -20.30 -6.60 -4.21
CA SER A 91 -19.61 -6.74 -2.94
C SER A 91 -20.06 -5.52 -2.16
N GLU A 92 -20.58 -5.75 -0.96
CA GLU A 92 -20.98 -4.71 -0.04
C GLU A 92 -19.77 -3.90 0.42
N ASN A 93 -19.06 -3.30 -0.52
CA ASN A 93 -18.10 -2.24 -0.24
C ASN A 93 -18.90 -0.98 0.07
N SER A 94 -19.59 -1.02 1.19
CA SER A 94 -20.26 0.15 1.70
C SER A 94 -19.24 1.10 2.28
N LEU A 95 -18.73 2.01 1.43
CA LEU A 95 -18.09 3.21 1.95
C LEU A 95 -19.07 3.87 2.92
N SER A 96 -18.58 4.31 4.06
CA SER A 96 -19.38 5.07 5.00
C SER A 96 -19.87 6.38 4.36
N GLU A 97 -20.92 6.96 4.88
CA GLU A 97 -21.41 8.26 4.39
C GLU A 97 -20.33 9.35 4.48
N GLU A 98 -19.48 9.29 5.49
CA GLU A 98 -18.37 10.22 5.67
C GLU A 98 -17.33 10.07 4.54
N GLU A 99 -16.96 8.84 4.20
CA GLU A 99 -16.03 8.54 3.10
C GLU A 99 -16.62 8.97 1.74
N LEU A 100 -17.89 8.69 1.49
CA LEU A 100 -18.57 9.17 0.29
C LEU A 100 -18.59 10.70 0.20
N ASN A 101 -18.78 11.39 1.31
CA ASN A 101 -18.71 12.85 1.35
C ASN A 101 -17.30 13.37 1.05
N HIS A 102 -16.24 12.70 1.53
CA HIS A 102 -14.87 13.03 1.15
C HIS A 102 -14.64 12.91 -0.35
N LEU A 103 -15.12 11.83 -0.98
CA LEU A 103 -15.04 11.64 -2.44
C LEU A 103 -15.83 12.71 -3.20
N LYS A 104 -17.05 13.04 -2.76
CA LYS A 104 -17.87 14.11 -3.36
C LYS A 104 -17.18 15.48 -3.29
N ASN A 105 -16.39 15.71 -2.24
CA ASN A 105 -15.59 16.92 -2.08
C ASN A 105 -14.26 16.89 -2.86
N GLY A 106 -14.02 15.85 -3.65
CA GLY A 106 -12.84 15.74 -4.50
C GLY A 106 -11.60 15.15 -3.82
N SER A 107 -11.73 14.62 -2.62
CA SER A 107 -10.62 14.03 -1.87
C SER A 107 -10.53 12.53 -2.13
N ALA A 108 -9.35 12.04 -2.49
CA ALA A 108 -9.09 10.61 -2.60
C ALA A 108 -8.99 9.96 -1.22
N ILE A 109 -9.42 8.71 -1.11
CA ILE A 109 -9.42 7.94 0.14
C ILE A 109 -8.54 6.71 -0.04
N ASN A 110 -7.77 6.38 0.98
CA ASN A 110 -6.95 5.17 1.04
C ASN A 110 -7.42 4.33 2.22
N LEU A 111 -7.91 3.14 1.95
CA LEU A 111 -8.33 2.20 2.98
C LEU A 111 -7.41 0.98 3.01
N LYS A 112 -7.11 0.49 4.20
CA LYS A 112 -6.47 -0.80 4.44
C LYS A 112 -7.52 -1.69 5.09
N GLU A 113 -8.11 -2.57 4.33
CA GLU A 113 -9.17 -3.43 4.85
C GLU A 113 -8.98 -4.89 4.47
N VAL A 114 -9.56 -5.77 5.30
CA VAL A 114 -9.74 -7.19 4.98
C VAL A 114 -10.99 -7.28 4.12
N GLN A 115 -10.83 -7.38 2.82
CA GLN A 115 -11.94 -7.45 1.87
C GLN A 115 -11.68 -8.49 0.78
N THR A 116 -12.76 -8.95 0.17
CA THR A 116 -12.67 -9.59 -1.14
C THR A 116 -12.28 -8.54 -2.18
N ASP A 117 -11.40 -8.90 -3.10
CA ASP A 117 -11.13 -8.01 -4.22
C ASP A 117 -12.39 -7.85 -5.09
N PHE A 118 -12.36 -6.89 -6.03
CA PHE A 118 -13.49 -6.66 -6.94
C PHE A 118 -13.74 -7.82 -7.90
N SER A 119 -12.88 -8.82 -7.96
CA SER A 119 -13.06 -10.06 -8.72
C SER A 119 -13.80 -11.15 -7.94
N GLY A 120 -14.03 -10.93 -6.65
CA GLY A 120 -14.70 -11.86 -5.76
C GLY A 120 -13.78 -12.91 -5.13
N ASP A 121 -12.47 -12.83 -5.40
CA ASP A 121 -11.49 -13.71 -4.77
C ASP A 121 -11.23 -13.26 -3.33
N PRO A 122 -11.20 -14.19 -2.35
CA PRO A 122 -10.91 -13.86 -0.97
C PRO A 122 -9.44 -13.44 -0.84
N VAL A 123 -9.21 -12.15 -0.57
CA VAL A 123 -7.87 -11.61 -0.31
C VAL A 123 -7.81 -11.14 1.13
N GLU A 124 -6.88 -11.66 1.90
CA GLU A 124 -6.80 -11.42 3.34
C GLU A 124 -6.62 -9.95 3.73
N ASN A 125 -5.92 -9.16 2.93
CA ASN A 125 -5.70 -7.73 3.17
C ASN A 125 -5.48 -6.98 1.86
N LEU A 126 -6.26 -5.95 1.61
CA LEU A 126 -6.15 -5.07 0.45
C LEU A 126 -5.77 -3.65 0.85
N LEU A 127 -4.94 -3.03 0.05
CA LEU A 127 -4.80 -1.57 0.00
C LEU A 127 -5.70 -1.08 -1.13
N THR A 128 -6.80 -0.44 -0.80
CA THR A 128 -7.75 0.12 -1.76
C THR A 128 -7.65 1.63 -1.78
N VAL A 129 -7.55 2.18 -2.96
CA VAL A 129 -7.56 3.61 -3.22
C VAL A 129 -8.82 3.95 -3.99
N TYR A 130 -9.63 4.84 -3.43
CA TYR A 130 -10.82 5.40 -4.06
C TYR A 130 -10.47 6.80 -4.56
N TYR A 131 -10.67 7.04 -5.85
CA TYR A 131 -10.36 8.32 -6.47
C TYR A 131 -11.61 8.90 -7.16
N PRO A 132 -12.05 10.14 -6.81
CA PRO A 132 -13.27 10.71 -7.33
C PRO A 132 -13.16 11.07 -8.81
N ILE A 133 -14.24 10.84 -9.54
CA ILE A 133 -14.43 11.30 -10.92
C ILE A 133 -15.19 12.62 -10.86
N ILE A 134 -14.50 13.71 -11.17
CA ILE A 134 -15.10 15.04 -11.22
C ILE A 134 -15.01 15.55 -12.66
N LYS A 135 -16.17 15.81 -13.27
CA LYS A 135 -16.28 16.44 -14.59
C LYS A 135 -17.10 17.71 -14.46
N GLU A 136 -16.63 18.79 -15.07
CA GLU A 136 -17.33 20.09 -15.05
C GLU A 136 -17.72 20.56 -13.63
N LYS A 137 -16.83 20.33 -12.65
CA LYS A 137 -17.04 20.61 -11.22
C LYS A 137 -18.19 19.79 -10.56
N GLN A 138 -18.68 18.75 -11.23
CA GLN A 138 -19.68 17.84 -10.70
C GLN A 138 -19.07 16.47 -10.42
N TYR A 139 -19.44 15.88 -9.29
CA TYR A 139 -19.09 14.51 -8.95
C TYR A 139 -19.87 13.54 -9.85
N LYS A 140 -19.16 12.61 -10.48
CA LYS A 140 -19.71 11.62 -11.42
C LYS A 140 -19.49 10.17 -10.97
N GLY A 141 -19.00 9.99 -9.75
CA GLY A 141 -18.66 8.68 -9.21
C GLY A 141 -17.20 8.58 -8.81
N TYR A 142 -16.67 7.37 -8.76
CA TYR A 142 -15.26 7.16 -8.39
C TYR A 142 -14.66 5.90 -9.03
N VAL A 143 -13.34 5.88 -9.13
CA VAL A 143 -12.55 4.70 -9.48
C VAL A 143 -11.98 4.13 -8.21
N ALA A 144 -12.12 2.82 -8.01
CA ALA A 144 -11.51 2.07 -6.94
C ALA A 144 -10.41 1.16 -7.52
N LEU A 145 -9.21 1.26 -6.97
CA LEU A 145 -8.07 0.41 -7.30
C LEU A 145 -7.61 -0.33 -6.05
N ALA A 146 -7.57 -1.65 -6.12
CA ALA A 146 -7.16 -2.48 -5.01
C ALA A 146 -5.90 -3.29 -5.34
N SER A 147 -4.98 -3.38 -4.38
CA SER A 147 -3.75 -4.16 -4.48
C SER A 147 -3.53 -4.96 -3.20
N PRO A 148 -3.16 -6.27 -3.28
CA PRO A 148 -2.90 -7.10 -2.11
C PRO A 148 -1.76 -6.54 -1.26
N ILE A 149 -1.99 -6.41 0.04
CA ILE A 149 -0.97 -5.98 1.01
C ILE A 149 0.12 -7.05 1.18
N SER A 150 -0.19 -8.32 0.94
CA SER A 150 0.77 -9.42 1.02
C SER A 150 2.02 -9.18 0.19
N ARG A 151 1.89 -8.56 -0.98
CA ARG A 151 3.04 -8.17 -1.82
C ARG A 151 3.90 -7.09 -1.13
N ILE A 152 3.25 -6.07 -0.59
CA ILE A 152 3.93 -5.01 0.17
C ILE A 152 4.63 -5.61 1.39
N GLN A 153 3.96 -6.51 2.11
CA GLN A 153 4.56 -7.22 3.25
C GLN A 153 5.77 -8.06 2.86
N THR A 154 5.76 -8.66 1.66
CA THR A 154 6.91 -9.41 1.16
C THR A 154 8.10 -8.48 0.91
N GLU A 155 7.90 -7.36 0.25
CA GLU A 155 8.94 -6.35 0.01
C GLU A 155 9.50 -5.80 1.34
N VAL A 156 8.64 -5.51 2.31
CA VAL A 156 9.03 -5.06 3.65
C VAL A 156 9.80 -6.15 4.39
N ARG A 157 9.40 -7.41 4.25
CA ARG A 157 10.10 -8.56 4.86
C ARG A 157 11.48 -8.78 4.26
N GLU A 158 11.61 -8.67 2.94
CA GLU A 158 12.90 -8.77 2.25
C GLU A 158 13.84 -7.64 2.69
N LEU A 159 13.33 -6.41 2.76
CA LEU A 159 14.08 -5.28 3.29
C LEU A 159 14.56 -5.55 4.72
N ARG A 160 13.68 -6.02 5.60
CA ARG A 160 14.03 -6.38 6.98
C ARG A 160 15.14 -7.43 7.03
N ASN A 161 15.03 -8.48 6.23
CA ASN A 161 16.01 -9.56 6.18
C ASN A 161 17.37 -9.05 5.68
N SER A 162 17.39 -8.22 4.64
CA SER A 162 18.60 -7.58 4.13
C SER A 162 19.26 -6.68 5.18
N MET A 163 18.48 -5.95 5.97
CA MET A 163 18.99 -5.15 7.08
C MET A 163 19.61 -6.01 8.17
N PHE A 164 18.97 -7.12 8.58
CA PHE A 164 19.55 -8.02 9.58
C PHE A 164 20.88 -8.62 9.11
N ILE A 165 21.01 -8.96 7.84
CA ILE A 165 22.27 -9.45 7.26
C ILE A 165 23.33 -8.35 7.29
N ALA A 166 22.99 -7.13 6.86
CA ALA A 166 23.92 -6.00 6.84
C ALA A 166 24.42 -5.63 8.25
N PHE A 167 23.51 -5.52 9.22
CA PHE A 167 23.88 -5.21 10.62
C PHE A 167 24.64 -6.36 11.28
N GLY A 168 24.27 -7.61 10.99
CA GLY A 168 25.01 -8.78 11.46
C GLY A 168 26.46 -8.81 10.94
N ALA A 169 26.63 -8.56 9.65
CA ALA A 169 27.96 -8.48 9.03
C ALA A 169 28.80 -7.32 9.62
N ALA A 170 28.20 -6.13 9.77
CA ALA A 170 28.87 -4.98 10.38
C ALA A 170 29.28 -5.26 11.84
N GLY A 171 28.41 -5.94 12.61
CA GLY A 171 28.70 -6.35 13.97
C GLY A 171 29.90 -7.32 14.07
N ILE A 172 29.94 -8.31 13.17
CA ILE A 172 31.06 -9.28 13.11
C ILE A 172 32.38 -8.57 12.76
N ILE A 173 32.37 -7.68 11.76
CA ILE A 173 33.58 -6.92 11.37
C ILE A 173 34.03 -6.04 12.53
N GLY A 174 33.12 -5.38 13.24
CA GLY A 174 33.47 -4.55 14.39
C GLY A 174 34.01 -5.33 15.60
N MET A 175 33.73 -6.64 15.71
CA MET A 175 34.32 -7.51 16.74
C MET A 175 35.71 -8.04 16.38
N LEU A 176 36.04 -8.07 15.08
CA LEU A 176 37.34 -8.58 14.60
C LEU A 176 38.42 -7.49 14.52
N MET A 177 38.03 -6.21 14.60
CA MET A 177 38.93 -5.04 14.68
C MET A 177 39.19 -4.63 16.13
#